data_c8b60e7c891c1a2912302b932aaf51c2
#
_entry.id   c8b60e7c891c1a2912302b932aaf51c2
#
_cell.length_a   1.000
_cell.length_b   1.000
_cell.length_c   1.000
_cell.angle_alpha   90.00
_cell.angle_beta   90.00
_cell.angle_gamma   90.00
#
_symmetry.space_group_name_H-M   'P 1'
#
loop_
_entity.id
_entity.type
_entity.pdbx_description
1 polymer ?
#
loop_
_entity_poly.entity_id
_entity_poly.type
_entity_poly.pdbx_seq_one_letter_code
_entity_poly.pdbx_strand_id
1 'polypeptide(L)' 'MELQNYVNVRDAARQIGIHEESLRRLLRLGSPPAMKIGSQWFIGKEHLALFAATYNSKTGKRRQLI' A
#
# COMPACT_ATOMS: atom_id res chain seq x y z
N MET A 1 -7.68 3.32 20.01
CA MET A 1 -7.07 3.30 18.70
C MET A 1 -8.12 2.96 17.64
N GLU A 2 -8.12 3.71 16.59
CA GLU A 2 -9.13 3.56 15.56
C GLU A 2 -8.55 2.80 14.38
N LEU A 3 -8.87 1.53 14.31
CA LEU A 3 -8.39 0.73 13.20
C LEU A 3 -9.21 0.95 11.94
N GLN A 4 -10.29 1.71 12.05
CA GLN A 4 -11.10 2.02 10.89
C GLN A 4 -10.35 2.81 9.84
N ASN A 5 -9.34 3.57 10.28
CA ASN A 5 -8.55 4.38 9.37
C ASN A 5 -7.31 3.65 8.88
N TYR A 6 -7.23 2.37 9.18
CA TYR A 6 -6.07 1.58 8.80
C TYR A 6 -6.49 0.35 8.01
N VAL A 7 -5.62 -0.09 7.14
CA VAL A 7 -5.87 -1.24 6.29
C VAL A 7 -4.75 -2.24 6.49
N ASN A 8 -5.10 -3.52 6.58
CA ASN A 8 -4.06 -4.53 6.71
C ASN A 8 -3.39 -4.77 5.37
N VAL A 9 -2.29 -5.53 5.40
CA VAL A 9 -1.50 -5.75 4.18
C VAL A 9 -2.32 -6.42 3.08
N ARG A 10 -3.11 -7.40 3.44
CA ARG A 10 -3.89 -8.12 2.44
C ARG A 10 -4.81 -7.18 1.68
N ASP A 11 -5.60 -6.41 2.42
CA ASP A 11 -6.54 -5.49 1.78
C ASP A 11 -5.81 -4.39 1.03
N ALA A 12 -4.71 -3.91 1.61
CA ALA A 12 -3.95 -2.86 0.97
C ALA A 12 -3.36 -3.34 -0.36
N ALA A 13 -2.79 -4.53 -0.35
CA ALA A 13 -2.22 -5.08 -1.57
C ALA A 13 -3.28 -5.26 -2.64
N ARG A 14 -4.46 -5.67 -2.22
CA ARG A 14 -5.56 -5.84 -3.16
C ARG A 14 -5.98 -4.51 -3.77
N GLN A 15 -6.02 -3.46 -2.97
CA GLN A 15 -6.40 -2.14 -3.48
C GLN A 15 -5.36 -1.60 -4.44
N ILE A 16 -4.09 -1.85 -4.16
CA ILE A 16 -3.02 -1.37 -5.03
C ILE A 16 -2.92 -2.25 -6.27
N GLY A 17 -3.26 -3.51 -6.14
CA GLY A 17 -3.16 -4.44 -7.24
C GLY A 17 -1.82 -5.16 -7.31
N ILE A 18 -1.21 -5.40 -6.16
CA ILE A 18 0.06 -6.11 -6.09
C ILE A 18 -0.04 -7.25 -5.10
N HIS A 19 0.99 -8.06 -5.08
CA HIS A 19 1.07 -9.19 -4.16
C HIS A 19 1.33 -8.73 -2.74
N GLU A 20 0.81 -9.48 -1.76
CA GLU A 20 1.07 -9.16 -0.36
C GLU A 20 2.56 -9.14 -0.06
N GLU A 21 3.28 -10.12 -0.61
CA GLU A 21 4.72 -10.18 -0.39
C GLU A 21 5.43 -8.95 -0.91
N SER A 22 5.01 -8.47 -2.06
CA SER A 22 5.60 -7.28 -2.63
C SER A 22 5.36 -6.08 -1.73
N LEU A 23 4.15 -5.97 -1.21
CA LEU A 23 3.82 -4.86 -0.33
C LEU A 23 4.59 -4.94 0.98
N ARG A 24 4.72 -6.14 1.55
CA ARG A 24 5.49 -6.31 2.78
C ARG A 24 6.92 -5.86 2.59
N ARG A 25 7.48 -6.18 1.44
CA ARG A 25 8.86 -5.77 1.13
C ARG A 25 8.97 -4.26 1.08
N LEU A 26 8.00 -3.61 0.45
CA LEU A 26 7.98 -2.15 0.39
C LEU A 26 7.85 -1.55 1.79
N LEU A 27 7.02 -2.14 2.63
CA LEU A 27 6.83 -1.65 3.98
C LEU A 27 8.11 -1.75 4.79
N ARG A 28 8.89 -2.79 4.58
CA ARG A 28 10.17 -2.93 5.26
C ARG A 28 11.12 -1.83 4.84
N LEU A 29 10.97 -1.36 3.62
CA LEU A 29 11.80 -0.28 3.11
C LEU A 29 11.27 1.09 3.53
N GLY A 30 10.13 1.11 4.20
CA GLY A 30 9.60 2.35 4.74
C GLY A 30 8.63 3.08 3.83
N SER A 31 8.14 2.44 2.79
CA SER A 31 7.22 3.09 1.88
C SER A 31 6.12 2.12 1.48
N PRO A 32 4.85 2.43 1.70
CA PRO A 32 4.33 3.64 2.34
C PRO A 32 4.50 3.61 3.85
N PRO A 33 4.29 4.74 4.52
CA PRO A 33 4.36 4.76 5.97
C PRO A 33 3.32 3.80 6.55
N ALA A 34 3.73 3.01 7.52
CA ALA A 34 2.85 2.02 8.10
C ALA A 34 3.24 1.77 9.54
N MET A 35 2.34 1.13 10.25
CA MET A 35 2.54 0.80 11.64
C MET A 35 2.54 -0.72 11.77
N LYS A 36 3.51 -1.26 12.49
CA LYS A 36 3.55 -2.69 12.72
C LYS A 36 3.12 -2.98 14.15
N ILE A 37 2.07 -3.76 14.27
CA ILE A 37 1.53 -4.15 15.57
C ILE A 37 1.60 -5.66 15.64
N GLY A 38 2.42 -6.15 16.57
CA GLY A 38 2.64 -7.58 16.64
C GLY A 38 3.34 -8.04 15.38
N SER A 39 2.74 -8.97 14.67
CA SER A 39 3.32 -9.48 13.42
C SER A 39 2.55 -8.96 12.21
N GLN A 40 1.70 -7.95 12.39
CA GLN A 40 0.88 -7.45 11.31
C GLN A 40 1.17 -6.00 11.01
N TRP A 41 1.10 -5.66 9.74
CA TRP A 41 1.26 -4.28 9.29
C TRP A 41 -0.09 -3.63 9.09
N PHE A 42 -0.17 -2.35 9.45
CA PHE A 42 -1.37 -1.55 9.25
C PHE A 42 -0.97 -0.26 8.56
N ILE A 43 -1.65 0.05 7.48
CA ILE A 43 -1.34 1.23 6.67
C ILE A 43 -2.50 2.20 6.76
N GLY A 44 -2.19 3.46 7.05
CA GLY A 44 -3.23 4.48 7.08
C GLY A 44 -3.90 4.60 5.74
N LYS A 45 -5.22 4.74 5.74
CA LYS A 45 -5.96 4.83 4.50
C LYS A 45 -5.49 5.99 3.63
N GLU A 46 -5.17 7.11 4.26
CA GLU A 46 -4.70 8.27 3.53
C GLU A 46 -3.37 7.99 2.84
N HIS A 47 -2.47 7.37 3.57
CA HIS A 47 -1.17 7.03 3.01
C HIS A 47 -1.31 6.00 1.91
N LEU A 48 -2.21 5.05 2.12
CA LEU A 48 -2.43 4.02 1.12
C LEU A 48 -3.00 4.62 -0.16
N ALA A 49 -3.93 5.54 -0.02
CA ALA A 49 -4.53 6.17 -1.18
C ALA A 49 -3.49 6.94 -1.99
N LEU A 50 -2.63 7.67 -1.30
CA LEU A 50 -1.57 8.41 -1.97
C LEU A 50 -0.59 7.47 -2.66
N PHE A 51 -0.22 6.42 -1.96
CA PHE A 51 0.71 5.45 -2.53
C PHE A 51 0.11 4.76 -3.75
N ALA A 52 -1.15 4.37 -3.64
CA ALA A 52 -1.83 3.69 -4.74
C ALA A 52 -1.94 4.60 -5.96
N ALA A 53 -2.24 5.86 -5.73
CA ALA A 53 -2.35 6.81 -6.82
C ALA A 53 -1.02 6.95 -7.55
N THR A 54 0.07 7.07 -6.78
CA THR A 54 1.40 7.18 -7.37
C THR A 54 1.78 5.92 -8.12
N TYR A 55 1.52 4.79 -7.50
CA TYR A 55 1.86 3.52 -8.08
C TYR A 55 1.10 3.29 -9.38
N ASN A 56 -0.19 3.55 -9.33
CA ASN A 56 -1.04 3.34 -10.50
C ASN A 56 -0.74 4.35 -11.60
N SER A 57 -0.36 5.55 -11.21
CA SER A 57 0.01 6.57 -12.20
C SER A 57 1.16 6.12 -13.06
N LYS A 58 2.16 5.54 -12.43
CA LYS A 58 3.30 5.04 -13.18
C LYS A 58 2.88 3.98 -14.18
N THR A 59 2.07 3.06 -13.71
CA THR A 59 1.60 1.99 -14.57
C THR A 59 0.74 2.54 -15.70
N GLY A 60 -0.15 3.47 -15.33
CA GLY A 60 -1.03 4.07 -16.32
C GLY A 60 -0.28 4.82 -17.39
N LYS A 61 0.75 5.55 -16.98
CA LYS A 61 1.54 6.30 -17.93
C LYS A 61 2.19 5.40 -18.96
N ARG A 62 2.71 4.28 -18.49
CA ARG A 62 3.33 3.35 -19.42
C ARG A 62 2.35 2.87 -20.46
N ARG A 63 1.16 2.54 -20.00
CA ARG A 63 0.15 2.06 -20.93
C ARG A 63 -0.27 3.14 -21.89
N GLN A 64 -0.36 4.36 -21.42
CA GLN A 64 -0.77 5.46 -22.26
C GLN A 64 0.26 5.76 -23.33
N LEU A 65 1.50 5.53 -23.02
CA LEU A 65 2.55 5.78 -23.99
C LEU A 65 2.57 4.75 -25.09
N ILE A 66 1.95 3.66 -24.87
CA ILE A 66 1.83 2.63 -25.88
C ILE A 66 0.66 2.93 -26.81
#